data_0dac1fc27f47efd485e8a3cef5f03e15
#
_entry.id   0dac1fc27f47efd485e8a3cef5f03e15
#
_cell.length_a   1.000
_cell.length_b   1.000
_cell.length_c   1.000
_cell.angle_alpha   90.00
_cell.angle_beta   90.00
_cell.angle_gamma   90.00
#
_symmetry.space_group_name_H-M   'P 1'
#
loop_
_entity.id
_entity.type
_entity.pdbx_description
1 polymer ?
#
loop_
_entity_poly.entity_id
_entity_poly.type
_entity_poly.pdbx_seq_one_letter_code
_entity_poly.pdbx_strand_id
1 'polypeptide(L)'
;MKKKIVSVLLCAAMTASMLIGCGNKDKTTGEDSNGGGSDLIKVGIINNDPNESGYRTANDKDLKEKFTEENGYDAQFAYSLKNDEQITAAKKFVQDGVDYLLISAADTAGWDSVLKDAQAEGIQVILFDRTIDADESLYAASIVSDMDKEGETAVTWLKDQALSEYNIIHIQGVMGSAAQQGRTGALDEAVKSEGWKLVTQQTAEWNAEKAQQIVQSVIDSGEKFNVIYAENDDMAKGAVAALDKANISHGVGKDVVVMGFDCNKWALEELLAQNWNYDGQCNPFQASYIDEVIQKLEAGEEIEEKTIIMDEKGFDATTITQDDVDQYGI
;
A
#
# COMPACT_ATOMS: atom_id res chain seq x y z
N MET A 1 -12.28 39.24 47.83
CA MET A 1 -11.62 39.40 49.18
C MET A 1 -10.75 38.17 49.43
N LYS A 2 -9.44 38.42 49.49
CA LYS A 2 -8.47 37.93 50.51
C LYS A 2 -8.34 36.40 50.63
N LYS A 3 -7.20 35.73 50.66
CA LYS A 3 -5.72 35.97 50.68
C LYS A 3 -5.11 34.57 50.63
N LYS A 4 -4.07 34.27 49.84
CA LYS A 4 -2.64 34.10 50.14
C LYS A 4 -2.29 33.18 51.32
N ILE A 5 -1.35 32.24 51.11
CA ILE A 5 0.06 32.15 51.61
C ILE A 5 0.57 30.73 51.32
N VAL A 6 1.55 30.40 50.51
CA VAL A 6 3.03 30.48 50.52
C VAL A 6 3.69 29.96 51.83
N SER A 7 4.50 28.92 51.70
CA SER A 7 5.77 28.61 52.43
C SER A 7 6.32 27.28 51.91
N VAL A 8 7.38 27.12 51.25
CA VAL A 8 8.84 27.38 51.28
C VAL A 8 9.54 27.00 52.61
N LEU A 9 10.53 26.15 52.48
CA LEU A 9 11.82 25.98 53.15
C LEU A 9 12.12 24.51 53.47
N LEU A 10 13.14 23.89 52.95
CA LEU A 10 14.61 24.03 52.88
C LEU A 10 15.32 23.32 54.05
N CYS A 11 16.45 22.75 53.73
CA CYS A 11 17.60 22.27 54.52
C CYS A 11 17.70 20.75 54.65
N ALA A 12 18.61 20.13 54.06
CA ALA A 12 20.07 20.16 53.93
C ALA A 12 20.78 19.38 55.05
N ALA A 13 21.69 18.59 54.60
CA ALA A 13 23.05 18.31 55.09
C ALA A 13 23.33 16.98 55.82
N MET A 14 24.15 16.23 55.16
CA MET A 14 25.41 15.58 55.55
C MET A 14 25.48 14.75 56.85
N THR A 15 25.97 13.50 56.71
CA THR A 15 27.31 13.16 57.24
C THR A 15 27.80 11.81 56.71
N ALA A 16 29.05 11.82 56.30
CA ALA A 16 29.86 10.68 55.95
C ALA A 16 30.32 9.91 57.20
N SER A 17 30.45 8.62 57.10
CA SER A 17 31.38 7.84 57.96
C SER A 17 31.93 6.66 57.17
N MET A 18 33.22 6.73 56.93
CA MET A 18 34.08 5.64 56.48
C MET A 18 34.26 4.64 57.63
N LEU A 19 34.21 3.34 57.32
CA LEU A 19 34.95 2.33 58.01
C LEU A 19 35.55 1.33 57.05
N ILE A 20 36.86 1.24 57.10
CA ILE A 20 37.75 0.35 56.39
C ILE A 20 37.66 -1.03 57.02
N GLY A 21 37.56 -2.06 56.26
CA GLY A 21 37.70 -3.46 56.67
C GLY A 21 38.28 -4.29 55.53
N CYS A 22 39.57 -4.57 55.58
CA CYS A 22 40.27 -5.47 54.64
C CYS A 22 39.88 -6.94 54.88
N GLY A 23 39.67 -7.70 53.82
CA GLY A 23 39.52 -9.13 53.79
C GLY A 23 39.56 -9.70 52.38
N ASN A 24 40.54 -10.47 52.06
CA ASN A 24 41.17 -10.87 50.81
C ASN A 24 40.48 -12.03 50.08
N LYS A 25 40.56 -12.01 48.74
CA LYS A 25 40.41 -13.09 47.70
C LYS A 25 39.02 -13.70 47.47
N ASP A 26 38.43 -13.50 46.29
CA ASP A 26 38.74 -14.29 45.08
C ASP A 26 38.13 -13.58 43.83
N LYS A 27 38.87 -13.69 42.72
CA LYS A 27 38.49 -13.20 41.40
C LYS A 27 37.30 -13.98 40.87
N THR A 28 36.20 -13.30 40.51
CA THR A 28 35.35 -13.63 39.40
C THR A 28 35.06 -12.31 38.71
N THR A 29 35.60 -12.19 37.52
CA THR A 29 35.29 -11.15 36.56
C THR A 29 33.81 -11.27 36.20
N GLY A 30 32.97 -10.45 36.78
CA GLY A 30 31.66 -10.12 36.24
C GLY A 30 31.88 -8.90 35.33
N GLU A 31 31.90 -9.11 34.06
CA GLU A 31 31.70 -8.03 33.10
C GLU A 31 30.29 -7.49 33.33
N ASP A 32 30.19 -6.32 33.92
CA ASP A 32 29.03 -5.46 33.75
C ASP A 32 28.97 -5.12 32.26
N SER A 33 28.26 -5.94 31.51
CA SER A 33 27.77 -5.55 30.21
C SER A 33 26.73 -4.44 30.46
N ASN A 34 27.23 -3.21 30.40
CA ASN A 34 26.39 -2.04 30.19
C ASN A 34 25.84 -2.18 28.78
N GLY A 35 24.78 -2.97 28.63
CA GLY A 35 24.00 -3.08 27.41
C GLY A 35 23.22 -1.78 27.24
N GLY A 36 23.83 -0.79 26.61
CA GLY A 36 23.08 0.25 25.92
C GLY A 36 22.43 -0.37 24.70
N GLY A 37 21.37 -1.13 24.89
CA GLY A 37 20.42 -1.42 23.83
C GLY A 37 19.67 -0.11 23.59
N SER A 38 19.81 0.49 22.42
CA SER A 38 18.80 1.44 21.95
C SER A 38 17.48 0.67 21.96
N ASP A 39 16.48 1.19 22.68
CA ASP A 39 15.15 0.62 22.62
C ASP A 39 14.70 0.68 21.14
N LEU A 40 14.40 -0.49 20.55
CA LEU A 40 13.93 -0.56 19.18
C LEU A 40 12.54 0.07 19.10
N ILE A 41 12.28 0.80 18.02
CA ILE A 41 10.96 1.35 17.72
C ILE A 41 10.04 0.17 17.37
N LYS A 42 8.96 -0.02 18.11
CA LYS A 42 7.99 -1.10 17.89
C LYS A 42 6.99 -0.72 16.83
N VAL A 43 6.93 -1.49 15.76
CA VAL A 43 6.07 -1.21 14.61
C VAL A 43 5.14 -2.39 14.33
N GLY A 44 3.84 -2.15 14.41
CA GLY A 44 2.81 -3.09 13.94
C GLY A 44 2.43 -2.76 12.50
N ILE A 45 2.59 -3.70 11.58
CA ILE A 45 2.34 -3.49 10.14
C ILE A 45 1.18 -4.37 9.70
N ILE A 46 0.08 -3.73 9.30
CA ILE A 46 -1.09 -4.35 8.70
C ILE A 46 -0.96 -4.25 7.18
N ASN A 47 -0.93 -5.39 6.51
CA ASN A 47 -0.83 -5.44 5.04
C ASN A 47 -1.74 -6.54 4.47
N ASN A 48 -1.94 -6.52 3.16
CA ASN A 48 -2.59 -7.61 2.44
C ASN A 48 -1.62 -8.79 2.26
N ASP A 49 -2.13 -9.96 1.84
CA ASP A 49 -1.30 -11.16 1.66
C ASP A 49 -0.21 -10.91 0.60
N PRO A 50 1.09 -11.14 0.89
CA PRO A 50 2.17 -10.95 -0.08
C PRO A 50 2.02 -11.75 -1.37
N ASN A 51 1.22 -12.83 -1.36
CA ASN A 51 0.95 -13.65 -2.52
C ASN A 51 -0.27 -13.21 -3.34
N GLU A 52 -0.90 -12.08 -2.97
CA GLU A 52 -2.07 -11.55 -3.66
C GLU A 52 -1.75 -11.15 -5.11
N SER A 53 -0.64 -10.45 -5.30
CA SER A 53 -0.22 -9.90 -6.60
C SER A 53 1.30 -9.63 -6.63
N GLY A 54 1.83 -9.34 -7.82
CA GLY A 54 3.23 -8.89 -7.98
C GLY A 54 3.51 -7.61 -7.20
N TYR A 55 2.59 -6.64 -7.28
CA TYR A 55 2.65 -5.40 -6.49
C TYR A 55 2.81 -5.70 -5.00
N ARG A 56 1.96 -6.57 -4.44
CA ARG A 56 1.97 -6.87 -3.01
C ARG A 56 3.24 -7.60 -2.56
N THR A 57 3.78 -8.48 -3.42
CA THR A 57 5.07 -9.14 -3.18
C THR A 57 6.22 -8.11 -3.09
N ALA A 58 6.24 -7.12 -4.00
CA ALA A 58 7.26 -6.07 -4.01
C ALA A 58 7.13 -5.14 -2.80
N ASN A 59 5.89 -4.73 -2.46
CA ASN A 59 5.60 -3.88 -1.31
C ASN A 59 5.99 -4.55 0.03
N ASP A 60 5.64 -5.81 0.23
CA ASP A 60 6.02 -6.56 1.43
C ASP A 60 7.55 -6.71 1.57
N LYS A 61 8.23 -6.94 0.45
CA LYS A 61 9.69 -7.02 0.43
C LYS A 61 10.33 -5.67 0.82
N ASP A 62 9.87 -4.56 0.26
CA ASP A 62 10.35 -3.21 0.56
C ASP A 62 10.21 -2.89 2.06
N LEU A 63 9.04 -3.19 2.64
CA LEU A 63 8.79 -3.02 4.08
C LEU A 63 9.70 -3.90 4.94
N LYS A 64 9.88 -5.18 4.59
CA LYS A 64 10.73 -6.11 5.35
C LYS A 64 12.22 -5.78 5.28
N GLU A 65 12.68 -5.22 4.16
CA GLU A 65 14.05 -4.76 4.01
C GLU A 65 14.33 -3.48 4.81
N LYS A 66 13.33 -2.62 4.99
CA LYS A 66 13.45 -1.36 5.72
C LYS A 66 13.25 -1.55 7.22
N PHE A 67 12.18 -2.23 7.67
CA PHE A 67 11.81 -2.33 9.09
C PHE A 67 12.45 -3.56 9.74
N THR A 68 13.74 -3.44 10.05
CA THR A 68 14.57 -4.49 10.67
C THR A 68 15.20 -4.02 11.96
N GLU A 69 15.61 -4.94 12.83
CA GLU A 69 16.35 -4.61 14.05
C GLU A 69 17.67 -3.87 13.76
N GLU A 70 18.33 -4.19 12.65
CA GLU A 70 19.56 -3.50 12.21
C GLU A 70 19.30 -2.03 11.91
N ASN A 71 18.11 -1.70 11.42
CA ASN A 71 17.65 -0.34 11.13
C ASN A 71 16.97 0.33 12.33
N GLY A 72 16.92 -0.32 13.51
CA GLY A 72 16.38 0.23 14.73
C GLY A 72 14.91 -0.11 15.00
N TYR A 73 14.33 -1.09 14.32
CA TYR A 73 12.92 -1.43 14.41
C TYR A 73 12.66 -2.84 14.95
N ASP A 74 11.66 -2.97 15.84
CA ASP A 74 11.02 -4.23 16.22
C ASP A 74 9.68 -4.31 15.47
N ALA A 75 9.69 -4.83 14.24
CA ALA A 75 8.55 -4.84 13.34
C ALA A 75 7.81 -6.18 13.37
N GLN A 76 6.49 -6.11 13.53
CA GLN A 76 5.58 -7.25 13.48
C GLN A 76 4.58 -7.06 12.34
N PHE A 77 4.41 -8.10 11.53
CA PHE A 77 3.52 -8.08 10.36
C PHE A 77 2.26 -8.90 10.61
N ALA A 78 1.13 -8.39 10.15
CA ALA A 78 -0.13 -9.10 10.09
C ALA A 78 -0.73 -8.96 8.68
N TYR A 79 -1.09 -10.10 8.08
CA TYR A 79 -1.58 -10.16 6.71
C TYR A 79 -2.99 -10.69 6.66
N SER A 80 -3.88 -10.01 5.93
CA SER A 80 -5.19 -10.53 5.56
C SER A 80 -5.80 -9.76 4.41
N LEU A 81 -6.57 -10.45 3.57
CA LEU A 81 -7.43 -9.87 2.52
C LEU A 81 -8.82 -9.49 3.05
N LYS A 82 -9.07 -9.70 4.37
CA LYS A 82 -10.34 -9.40 5.00
C LYS A 82 -10.20 -8.26 6.00
N ASN A 83 -11.00 -7.25 5.80
CA ASN A 83 -10.98 -6.03 6.59
C ASN A 83 -11.19 -6.26 8.10
N ASP A 84 -12.12 -7.14 8.48
CA ASP A 84 -12.40 -7.48 9.87
C ASP A 84 -11.23 -8.20 10.58
N GLU A 85 -10.48 -9.03 9.84
CA GLU A 85 -9.25 -9.65 10.34
C GLU A 85 -8.13 -8.62 10.50
N GLN A 86 -7.97 -7.67 9.55
CA GLN A 86 -7.01 -6.57 9.64
C GLN A 86 -7.33 -5.66 10.85
N ILE A 87 -8.59 -5.26 11.03
CA ILE A 87 -9.02 -4.46 12.18
C ILE A 87 -8.77 -5.22 13.50
N THR A 88 -8.97 -6.54 13.54
CA THR A 88 -8.67 -7.37 14.71
C THR A 88 -7.17 -7.40 15.01
N ALA A 89 -6.32 -7.52 13.99
CA ALA A 89 -4.87 -7.46 14.15
C ALA A 89 -4.41 -6.06 14.61
N ALA A 90 -4.99 -4.99 14.08
CA ALA A 90 -4.71 -3.63 14.53
C ALA A 90 -5.04 -3.43 16.02
N LYS A 91 -6.20 -3.92 16.49
CA LYS A 91 -6.56 -3.90 17.92
C LYS A 91 -5.56 -4.67 18.76
N LYS A 92 -5.03 -5.79 18.24
CA LYS A 92 -4.00 -6.53 18.95
C LYS A 92 -2.71 -5.73 19.08
N PHE A 93 -2.24 -5.08 18.01
CA PHE A 93 -1.06 -4.22 18.05
C PHE A 93 -1.24 -3.03 19.01
N VAL A 94 -2.43 -2.43 19.06
CA VAL A 94 -2.76 -1.40 20.07
C VAL A 94 -2.62 -1.96 21.50
N GLN A 95 -3.14 -3.17 21.76
CA GLN A 95 -3.03 -3.81 23.08
C GLN A 95 -1.58 -4.23 23.42
N ASP A 96 -0.80 -4.60 22.43
CA ASP A 96 0.63 -4.98 22.62
C ASP A 96 1.53 -3.75 22.84
N GLY A 97 1.00 -2.53 22.63
CA GLY A 97 1.69 -1.27 22.89
C GLY A 97 2.83 -1.02 21.88
N VAL A 98 2.53 -1.08 20.59
CA VAL A 98 3.45 -0.64 19.53
C VAL A 98 3.58 0.89 19.57
N ASP A 99 4.69 1.43 19.10
CA ASP A 99 4.89 2.88 18.97
C ASP A 99 4.22 3.42 17.70
N TYR A 100 4.27 2.62 16.63
CA TYR A 100 3.69 2.94 15.32
C TYR A 100 2.81 1.81 14.81
N LEU A 101 1.68 2.19 14.22
CA LEU A 101 0.77 1.28 13.51
C LEU A 101 0.70 1.69 12.05
N LEU A 102 1.25 0.87 11.17
CA LEU A 102 1.24 1.07 9.72
C LEU A 102 0.09 0.29 9.10
N ILE A 103 -0.70 0.90 8.21
CA ILE A 103 -1.92 0.27 7.67
C ILE A 103 -1.99 0.45 6.16
N SER A 104 -2.03 -0.69 5.41
CA SER A 104 -2.55 -0.79 4.05
C SER A 104 -3.86 -1.57 4.09
N ALA A 105 -4.98 -0.88 3.97
CA ALA A 105 -6.29 -1.43 4.25
C ALA A 105 -6.84 -2.31 3.10
N ALA A 106 -7.46 -3.43 3.41
CA ALA A 106 -8.18 -4.24 2.44
C ALA A 106 -9.48 -3.57 1.97
N ASP A 107 -10.13 -2.79 2.85
CA ASP A 107 -11.35 -2.01 2.59
C ASP A 107 -11.21 -0.65 3.30
N THR A 108 -11.76 0.41 2.71
CA THR A 108 -11.65 1.77 3.25
C THR A 108 -12.43 1.98 4.54
N ALA A 109 -13.46 1.19 4.80
CA ALA A 109 -14.44 1.41 5.86
C ALA A 109 -14.09 0.74 7.20
N GLY A 110 -14.65 1.29 8.30
CA GLY A 110 -14.70 0.62 9.61
C GLY A 110 -13.49 0.84 10.53
N TRP A 111 -12.54 1.67 10.16
CA TRP A 111 -11.28 1.89 10.90
C TRP A 111 -11.39 2.83 12.09
N ASP A 112 -12.39 3.73 12.15
CA ASP A 112 -12.52 4.78 13.18
C ASP A 112 -12.30 4.31 14.62
N SER A 113 -12.86 3.15 14.99
CA SER A 113 -12.81 2.68 16.38
C SER A 113 -11.39 2.35 16.79
N VAL A 114 -10.66 1.57 15.98
CA VAL A 114 -9.30 1.15 16.31
C VAL A 114 -8.31 2.31 16.22
N LEU A 115 -8.54 3.27 15.30
CA LEU A 115 -7.71 4.47 15.21
C LEU A 115 -7.88 5.38 16.44
N LYS A 116 -9.10 5.52 16.97
CA LYS A 116 -9.36 6.23 18.23
C LYS A 116 -8.72 5.53 19.43
N ASP A 117 -8.76 4.21 19.46
CA ASP A 117 -8.08 3.42 20.49
C ASP A 117 -6.56 3.62 20.41
N ALA A 118 -5.95 3.59 19.20
CA ALA A 118 -4.53 3.87 19.00
C ALA A 118 -4.15 5.29 19.46
N GLN A 119 -4.95 6.29 19.09
CA GLN A 119 -4.73 7.68 19.51
C GLN A 119 -4.80 7.84 21.04
N ALA A 120 -5.73 7.15 21.71
CA ALA A 120 -5.88 7.20 23.16
C ALA A 120 -4.67 6.59 23.91
N GLU A 121 -4.01 5.61 23.31
CA GLU A 121 -2.79 4.98 23.82
C GLU A 121 -1.51 5.71 23.38
N GLY A 122 -1.62 6.78 22.58
CA GLY A 122 -0.49 7.57 22.08
C GLY A 122 0.27 6.94 20.92
N ILE A 123 -0.31 5.91 20.29
CA ILE A 123 0.27 5.20 19.15
C ILE A 123 0.10 6.07 17.89
N GLN A 124 1.19 6.26 17.14
CA GLN A 124 1.15 7.00 15.89
C GLN A 124 0.71 6.07 14.75
N VAL A 125 -0.33 6.47 14.02
CA VAL A 125 -0.83 5.71 12.86
C VAL A 125 -0.31 6.34 11.58
N ILE A 126 0.22 5.51 10.67
CA ILE A 126 0.65 5.93 9.34
C ILE A 126 -0.06 5.02 8.32
N LEU A 127 -0.77 5.64 7.39
CA LEU A 127 -1.37 4.93 6.27
C LEU A 127 -0.35 4.79 5.14
N PHE A 128 -0.38 3.68 4.43
CA PHE A 128 0.44 3.50 3.24
C PHE A 128 -0.32 2.74 2.15
N ASP A 129 0.12 2.89 0.89
CA ASP A 129 -0.48 2.26 -0.29
C ASP A 129 -1.91 2.77 -0.57
N ARG A 130 -2.82 2.60 0.39
CA ARG A 130 -4.26 2.86 0.23
C ARG A 130 -4.79 3.81 1.29
N THR A 131 -5.73 4.64 0.90
CA THR A 131 -6.49 5.49 1.83
C THR A 131 -7.57 4.71 2.56
N ILE A 132 -8.07 5.28 3.65
CA ILE A 132 -9.24 4.78 4.40
C ILE A 132 -10.27 5.89 4.59
N ASP A 133 -11.52 5.49 4.85
CA ASP A 133 -12.61 6.41 5.16
C ASP A 133 -12.62 6.71 6.66
N ALA A 134 -11.71 7.59 7.09
CA ALA A 134 -11.57 8.02 8.47
C ALA A 134 -11.13 9.50 8.57
N ASP A 135 -11.38 10.12 9.73
CA ASP A 135 -10.97 11.49 9.99
C ASP A 135 -9.44 11.63 10.01
N GLU A 136 -8.90 12.59 9.25
CA GLU A 136 -7.45 12.83 9.12
C GLU A 136 -6.76 13.16 10.46
N SER A 137 -7.51 13.55 11.50
CA SER A 137 -6.95 13.76 12.84
C SER A 137 -6.58 12.45 13.55
N LEU A 138 -6.97 11.29 13.02
CA LEU A 138 -6.75 9.98 13.61
C LEU A 138 -5.45 9.30 13.16
N TYR A 139 -4.73 9.88 12.21
CA TYR A 139 -3.44 9.38 11.74
C TYR A 139 -2.42 10.51 11.57
N ALA A 140 -1.15 10.18 11.70
CA ALA A 140 -0.05 11.14 11.63
C ALA A 140 0.28 11.50 10.17
N ALA A 141 0.31 10.50 9.30
CA ALA A 141 0.60 10.68 7.87
C ALA A 141 -0.03 9.58 7.02
N SER A 142 -0.04 9.81 5.71
CA SER A 142 -0.57 8.92 4.68
C SER A 142 0.38 8.97 3.47
N ILE A 143 1.00 7.85 3.12
CA ILE A 143 1.89 7.69 1.95
C ILE A 143 1.16 6.77 0.97
N VAL A 144 0.50 7.34 -0.02
CA VAL A 144 -0.49 6.63 -0.84
C VAL A 144 -0.39 6.98 -2.31
N SER A 145 -0.90 6.10 -3.15
CA SER A 145 -1.16 6.39 -4.56
C SER A 145 -2.45 7.20 -4.71
N ASP A 146 -2.52 8.02 -5.74
CA ASP A 146 -3.76 8.69 -6.15
C ASP A 146 -4.53 7.75 -7.09
N MET A 147 -5.32 6.85 -6.50
CA MET A 147 -6.05 5.82 -7.23
C MET A 147 -7.10 6.37 -8.20
N ASP A 148 -7.67 7.54 -7.91
CA ASP A 148 -8.57 8.24 -8.83
C ASP A 148 -7.78 8.73 -10.04
N LYS A 149 -6.60 9.30 -9.81
CA LYS A 149 -5.71 9.79 -10.87
C LYS A 149 -5.17 8.67 -11.75
N GLU A 150 -4.85 7.51 -11.19
CA GLU A 150 -4.48 6.32 -11.98
C GLU A 150 -5.61 5.96 -12.96
N GLY A 151 -6.85 5.86 -12.47
CA GLY A 151 -8.02 5.58 -13.29
C GLY A 151 -8.27 6.65 -14.35
N GLU A 152 -8.22 7.95 -13.98
CA GLU A 152 -8.38 9.07 -14.92
C GLU A 152 -7.32 9.06 -16.02
N THR A 153 -6.07 8.75 -15.68
CA THR A 153 -4.97 8.68 -16.64
C THR A 153 -5.18 7.55 -17.64
N ALA A 154 -5.57 6.37 -17.17
CA ALA A 154 -5.86 5.21 -18.00
C ALA A 154 -7.06 5.46 -18.95
N VAL A 155 -8.12 6.05 -18.42
CA VAL A 155 -9.33 6.40 -19.20
C VAL A 155 -9.03 7.47 -20.23
N THR A 156 -8.25 8.49 -19.88
CA THR A 156 -7.81 9.53 -20.81
C THR A 156 -7.01 8.91 -21.96
N TRP A 157 -6.05 8.05 -21.62
CA TRP A 157 -5.27 7.31 -22.62
C TRP A 157 -6.19 6.48 -23.55
N LEU A 158 -7.14 5.73 -22.98
CA LEU A 158 -8.07 4.90 -23.75
C LEU A 158 -8.93 5.75 -24.72
N LYS A 159 -9.41 6.91 -24.27
CA LYS A 159 -10.16 7.85 -25.07
C LYS A 159 -9.35 8.38 -26.27
N ASP A 160 -8.06 8.68 -26.05
CA ASP A 160 -7.15 9.18 -27.07
C ASP A 160 -6.83 8.14 -28.18
N GLN A 161 -7.13 6.84 -27.93
CA GLN A 161 -7.01 5.81 -28.97
C GLN A 161 -8.04 5.97 -30.10
N ALA A 162 -9.08 6.77 -29.91
CA ALA A 162 -10.12 7.09 -30.91
C ALA A 162 -10.66 5.83 -31.61
N LEU A 163 -10.96 4.78 -30.87
CA LEU A 163 -11.50 3.51 -31.38
C LEU A 163 -12.88 3.76 -32.01
N SER A 164 -13.24 2.97 -33.03
CA SER A 164 -14.56 3.07 -33.69
C SER A 164 -15.72 2.67 -32.76
N GLU A 165 -15.44 1.84 -31.75
CA GLU A 165 -16.37 1.41 -30.70
C GLU A 165 -15.58 1.06 -29.44
N TYR A 166 -16.25 1.11 -28.30
CA TYR A 166 -15.72 0.74 -26.99
C TYR A 166 -16.66 -0.26 -26.32
N ASN A 167 -16.38 -1.54 -26.55
CA ASN A 167 -17.07 -2.66 -25.90
C ASN A 167 -16.11 -3.26 -24.88
N ILE A 168 -16.30 -2.93 -23.61
CA ILE A 168 -15.31 -3.11 -22.55
C ILE A 168 -15.65 -4.31 -21.68
N ILE A 169 -14.71 -5.22 -21.50
CA ILE A 169 -14.68 -6.16 -20.38
C ILE A 169 -13.92 -5.46 -19.26
N HIS A 170 -14.62 -5.14 -18.18
CA HIS A 170 -14.04 -4.55 -16.98
C HIS A 170 -13.84 -5.60 -15.90
N ILE A 171 -12.58 -5.80 -15.49
CA ILE A 171 -12.17 -6.79 -14.49
C ILE A 171 -11.71 -6.04 -13.26
N GLN A 172 -12.54 -6.05 -12.22
CA GLN A 172 -12.35 -5.29 -11.00
C GLN A 172 -11.49 -6.04 -9.99
N GLY A 173 -10.79 -5.28 -9.16
CA GLY A 173 -10.06 -5.78 -8.00
C GLY A 173 -10.95 -6.21 -6.83
N VAL A 174 -10.37 -6.26 -5.63
CA VAL A 174 -11.13 -6.51 -4.39
C VAL A 174 -12.07 -5.35 -4.14
N MET A 175 -13.36 -5.66 -4.05
CA MET A 175 -14.41 -4.66 -3.84
C MET A 175 -14.25 -3.94 -2.52
N GLY A 176 -14.33 -2.60 -2.57
CA GLY A 176 -14.20 -1.73 -1.40
C GLY A 176 -12.76 -1.26 -1.12
N SER A 177 -11.75 -1.77 -1.82
CA SER A 177 -10.40 -1.22 -1.74
C SER A 177 -10.30 0.13 -2.46
N ALA A 178 -9.42 1.02 -1.99
CA ALA A 178 -9.22 2.34 -2.61
C ALA A 178 -8.86 2.21 -4.10
N ALA A 179 -7.97 1.27 -4.46
CA ALA A 179 -7.57 1.04 -5.85
C ALA A 179 -8.77 0.64 -6.73
N GLN A 180 -9.61 -0.30 -6.27
CA GLN A 180 -10.81 -0.67 -7.00
C GLN A 180 -11.77 0.52 -7.14
N GLN A 181 -11.99 1.29 -6.07
CA GLN A 181 -12.92 2.42 -6.11
C GLN A 181 -12.46 3.50 -7.09
N GLY A 182 -11.20 3.90 -7.09
CA GLY A 182 -10.66 4.93 -7.97
C GLY A 182 -10.63 4.49 -9.43
N ARG A 183 -10.04 3.31 -9.72
CA ARG A 183 -9.93 2.77 -11.09
C ARG A 183 -11.29 2.48 -11.69
N THR A 184 -12.24 1.91 -10.92
CA THR A 184 -13.64 1.71 -11.34
C THR A 184 -14.37 3.03 -11.55
N GLY A 185 -14.25 3.97 -10.61
CA GLY A 185 -14.97 5.25 -10.65
C GLY A 185 -14.67 6.05 -11.91
N ALA A 186 -13.40 6.13 -12.30
CA ALA A 186 -12.96 6.80 -13.52
C ALA A 186 -13.55 6.15 -14.79
N LEU A 187 -13.53 4.81 -14.87
CA LEU A 187 -14.10 4.10 -16.02
C LEU A 187 -15.63 4.25 -16.07
N ASP A 188 -16.33 4.13 -14.96
CA ASP A 188 -17.79 4.25 -14.90
C ASP A 188 -18.26 5.65 -15.33
N GLU A 189 -17.52 6.69 -14.96
CA GLU A 189 -17.78 8.05 -15.41
C GLU A 189 -17.59 8.19 -16.93
N ALA A 190 -16.51 7.63 -17.47
CA ALA A 190 -16.26 7.64 -18.92
C ALA A 190 -17.30 6.83 -19.69
N VAL A 191 -17.67 5.65 -19.22
CA VAL A 191 -18.75 4.84 -19.82
C VAL A 191 -20.05 5.64 -19.91
N LYS A 192 -20.37 6.38 -18.86
CA LYS A 192 -21.58 7.21 -18.81
C LYS A 192 -21.50 8.45 -19.71
N SER A 193 -20.38 9.16 -19.71
CA SER A 193 -20.20 10.42 -20.45
C SER A 193 -19.95 10.22 -21.93
N GLU A 194 -19.20 9.21 -22.32
CA GLU A 194 -18.81 8.91 -23.69
C GLU A 194 -19.75 7.91 -24.38
N GLY A 195 -20.67 7.28 -23.64
CA GLY A 195 -21.60 6.28 -24.17
C GLY A 195 -20.92 4.95 -24.52
N TRP A 196 -19.82 4.62 -23.85
CA TRP A 196 -19.14 3.34 -24.01
C TRP A 196 -19.99 2.18 -23.48
N LYS A 197 -19.74 0.97 -23.97
CA LYS A 197 -20.49 -0.22 -23.56
C LYS A 197 -19.66 -1.07 -22.59
N LEU A 198 -20.15 -1.26 -21.38
CA LEU A 198 -19.68 -2.36 -20.53
C LEU A 198 -20.32 -3.67 -21.00
N VAL A 199 -19.52 -4.59 -21.52
CA VAL A 199 -19.94 -5.96 -21.87
C VAL A 199 -20.14 -6.75 -20.59
N THR A 200 -19.19 -6.63 -19.67
CA THR A 200 -19.29 -7.13 -18.29
C THR A 200 -18.46 -6.25 -17.36
N GLN A 201 -18.84 -6.24 -16.09
CA GLN A 201 -18.09 -5.63 -14.99
C GLN A 201 -18.18 -6.60 -13.82
N GLN A 202 -17.07 -7.25 -13.49
CA GLN A 202 -17.02 -8.29 -12.47
C GLN A 202 -15.69 -8.24 -11.71
N THR A 203 -15.76 -8.51 -10.40
CA THR A 203 -14.54 -8.63 -9.60
C THR A 203 -13.85 -9.98 -9.83
N ALA A 204 -12.54 -9.92 -10.04
CA ALA A 204 -11.65 -11.09 -10.00
C ALA A 204 -10.75 -11.07 -8.74
N GLU A 205 -10.94 -10.08 -7.84
CA GLU A 205 -10.25 -10.01 -6.55
C GLU A 205 -8.71 -10.10 -6.70
N TRP A 206 -8.14 -9.36 -7.65
CA TRP A 206 -6.73 -9.33 -8.05
C TRP A 206 -6.17 -10.66 -8.62
N ASN A 207 -7.04 -11.66 -8.87
CA ASN A 207 -6.66 -13.02 -9.21
C ASN A 207 -6.72 -13.32 -10.71
N ALA A 208 -5.60 -13.78 -11.29
CA ALA A 208 -5.47 -14.09 -12.71
C ALA A 208 -6.43 -15.21 -13.18
N GLU A 209 -6.63 -16.28 -12.37
CA GLU A 209 -7.48 -17.40 -12.78
C GLU A 209 -8.97 -16.98 -12.84
N LYS A 210 -9.41 -16.14 -11.88
CA LYS A 210 -10.78 -15.59 -11.90
C LYS A 210 -10.96 -14.66 -13.10
N ALA A 211 -9.99 -13.82 -13.40
CA ALA A 211 -10.00 -12.94 -14.57
C ALA A 211 -10.09 -13.75 -15.87
N GLN A 212 -9.30 -14.81 -16.00
CA GLN A 212 -9.37 -15.73 -17.14
C GLN A 212 -10.76 -16.36 -17.30
N GLN A 213 -11.40 -16.79 -16.20
CA GLN A 213 -12.76 -17.37 -16.23
C GLN A 213 -13.80 -16.34 -16.67
N ILE A 214 -13.70 -15.08 -16.21
CA ILE A 214 -14.59 -13.99 -16.62
C ILE A 214 -14.50 -13.77 -18.12
N VAL A 215 -13.28 -13.59 -18.66
CA VAL A 215 -13.09 -13.36 -20.11
C VAL A 215 -13.49 -14.56 -20.94
N GLN A 216 -13.16 -15.78 -20.50
CA GLN A 216 -13.60 -17.01 -21.16
C GLN A 216 -15.13 -17.10 -21.24
N SER A 217 -15.85 -16.71 -20.19
CA SER A 217 -17.31 -16.70 -20.17
C SER A 217 -17.91 -15.73 -21.20
N VAL A 218 -17.29 -14.56 -21.37
CA VAL A 218 -17.70 -13.58 -22.41
C VAL A 218 -17.44 -14.13 -23.80
N ILE A 219 -16.27 -14.75 -24.04
CA ILE A 219 -15.93 -15.40 -25.31
C ILE A 219 -16.95 -16.48 -25.64
N ASP A 220 -17.28 -17.35 -24.69
CA ASP A 220 -18.21 -18.47 -24.87
C ASP A 220 -19.66 -18.00 -25.13
N SER A 221 -20.03 -16.81 -24.63
CA SER A 221 -21.34 -16.20 -24.89
C SER A 221 -21.47 -15.66 -26.32
N GLY A 222 -20.35 -15.43 -27.01
CA GLY A 222 -20.29 -14.83 -28.33
C GLY A 222 -20.55 -13.32 -28.34
N GLU A 223 -20.52 -12.65 -27.19
CA GLU A 223 -20.61 -11.20 -27.11
C GLU A 223 -19.34 -10.55 -27.67
N LYS A 224 -19.53 -9.45 -28.41
CA LYS A 224 -18.42 -8.70 -28.97
C LYS A 224 -17.81 -7.75 -27.96
N PHE A 225 -16.49 -7.74 -27.88
CA PHE A 225 -15.70 -6.82 -27.10
C PHE A 225 -14.41 -6.44 -27.87
N ASN A 226 -13.80 -5.34 -27.51
CA ASN A 226 -12.54 -4.87 -28.10
C ASN A 226 -11.62 -4.17 -27.09
N VAL A 227 -12.00 -4.13 -25.81
CA VAL A 227 -11.19 -3.57 -24.74
C VAL A 227 -11.25 -4.49 -23.51
N ILE A 228 -10.09 -4.84 -22.96
CA ILE A 228 -9.91 -5.38 -21.62
C ILE A 228 -9.39 -4.25 -20.75
N TYR A 229 -10.17 -3.83 -19.76
CA TYR A 229 -9.74 -2.93 -18.69
C TYR A 229 -9.63 -3.77 -17.42
N ALA A 230 -8.43 -4.20 -17.09
CA ALA A 230 -8.13 -4.97 -15.89
C ALA A 230 -7.47 -4.06 -14.85
N GLU A 231 -7.99 -4.03 -13.64
CA GLU A 231 -7.53 -3.12 -12.59
C GLU A 231 -6.18 -3.53 -11.95
N ASN A 232 -5.56 -4.62 -12.44
CA ASN A 232 -4.14 -4.90 -12.22
C ASN A 232 -3.56 -5.83 -13.30
N ASP A 233 -2.24 -5.98 -13.30
CA ASP A 233 -1.49 -6.77 -14.27
C ASP A 233 -1.77 -8.27 -14.19
N ASP A 234 -1.88 -8.82 -12.98
CA ASP A 234 -2.16 -10.25 -12.81
C ASP A 234 -3.52 -10.62 -13.43
N MET A 235 -4.52 -9.76 -13.26
CA MET A 235 -5.83 -9.96 -13.92
C MET A 235 -5.75 -9.72 -15.44
N ALA A 236 -4.98 -8.73 -15.91
CA ALA A 236 -4.73 -8.53 -17.33
C ALA A 236 -4.07 -9.76 -17.97
N LYS A 237 -3.09 -10.36 -17.29
CA LYS A 237 -2.43 -11.62 -17.70
C LYS A 237 -3.44 -12.79 -17.78
N GLY A 238 -4.33 -12.88 -16.81
CA GLY A 238 -5.41 -13.87 -16.82
C GLY A 238 -6.36 -13.69 -18.01
N ALA A 239 -6.72 -12.43 -18.30
CA ALA A 239 -7.54 -12.07 -19.46
C ALA A 239 -6.86 -12.47 -20.77
N VAL A 240 -5.58 -12.12 -20.93
CA VAL A 240 -4.78 -12.48 -22.12
C VAL A 240 -4.70 -13.99 -22.32
N ALA A 241 -4.53 -14.76 -21.24
CA ALA A 241 -4.53 -16.23 -21.34
C ALA A 241 -5.84 -16.79 -21.92
N ALA A 242 -7.00 -16.15 -21.67
CA ALA A 242 -8.27 -16.52 -22.31
C ALA A 242 -8.32 -16.12 -23.80
N LEU A 243 -7.80 -14.92 -24.15
CA LEU A 243 -7.72 -14.46 -25.53
C LEU A 243 -6.84 -15.39 -26.37
N ASP A 244 -5.64 -15.72 -25.89
CA ASP A 244 -4.69 -16.61 -26.56
C ASP A 244 -5.29 -18.00 -26.81
N LYS A 245 -5.95 -18.56 -25.78
CA LYS A 245 -6.62 -19.86 -25.91
C LYS A 245 -7.72 -19.85 -26.96
N ALA A 246 -8.39 -18.73 -27.15
CA ALA A 246 -9.42 -18.53 -28.17
C ALA A 246 -8.87 -18.08 -29.51
N ASN A 247 -7.57 -17.85 -29.66
CA ASN A 247 -6.89 -17.27 -30.83
C ASN A 247 -7.45 -15.90 -31.20
N ILE A 248 -7.77 -15.06 -30.21
CA ILE A 248 -8.21 -13.67 -30.38
C ILE A 248 -6.96 -12.80 -30.30
N SER A 249 -6.73 -11.99 -31.34
CA SER A 249 -5.55 -11.12 -31.40
C SER A 249 -5.70 -9.93 -30.47
N HIS A 250 -4.61 -9.57 -29.75
CA HIS A 250 -4.59 -8.46 -28.80
C HIS A 250 -3.29 -7.66 -28.88
N GLY A 251 -3.29 -6.44 -28.36
CA GLY A 251 -2.16 -5.52 -28.37
C GLY A 251 -2.25 -4.46 -29.44
N VAL A 252 -1.12 -3.83 -29.76
CA VAL A 252 -1.06 -2.67 -30.67
C VAL A 252 -1.47 -3.07 -32.09
N GLY A 253 -2.51 -2.40 -32.62
CA GLY A 253 -3.02 -2.65 -33.96
C GLY A 253 -3.73 -3.99 -34.15
N LYS A 254 -4.18 -4.60 -33.07
CA LYS A 254 -4.92 -5.88 -33.03
C LYS A 254 -6.39 -5.67 -32.67
N ASP A 255 -7.14 -6.80 -32.55
CA ASP A 255 -8.58 -6.77 -32.32
C ASP A 255 -8.97 -6.29 -30.93
N VAL A 256 -8.12 -6.54 -29.92
CA VAL A 256 -8.40 -6.23 -28.51
C VAL A 256 -7.30 -5.38 -27.91
N VAL A 257 -7.69 -4.24 -27.35
CA VAL A 257 -6.84 -3.40 -26.48
C VAL A 257 -6.76 -4.05 -25.09
N VAL A 258 -5.55 -4.17 -24.55
CA VAL A 258 -5.31 -4.72 -23.20
C VAL A 258 -4.67 -3.63 -22.33
N MET A 259 -5.28 -3.40 -21.17
CA MET A 259 -4.83 -2.45 -20.16
C MET A 259 -4.63 -3.14 -18.83
N GLY A 260 -3.55 -2.79 -18.13
CA GLY A 260 -3.20 -3.23 -16.79
C GLY A 260 -2.84 -2.06 -15.88
N PHE A 261 -2.52 -2.38 -14.64
CA PHE A 261 -1.98 -1.48 -13.63
C PHE A 261 -0.98 -2.25 -12.76
N ASP A 262 -0.07 -1.58 -12.12
CA ASP A 262 0.97 -1.93 -11.15
C ASP A 262 2.38 -1.79 -11.75
N CYS A 263 2.56 -1.94 -13.06
CA CYS A 263 3.87 -1.96 -13.74
C CYS A 263 4.77 -3.11 -13.26
N ASN A 264 4.22 -4.34 -13.14
CA ASN A 264 5.08 -5.49 -13.00
C ASN A 264 6.08 -5.55 -14.16
N LYS A 265 7.35 -5.86 -13.89
CA LYS A 265 8.40 -5.86 -14.93
C LYS A 265 8.01 -6.69 -16.15
N TRP A 266 7.45 -7.88 -15.93
CA TRP A 266 6.97 -8.75 -16.99
C TRP A 266 5.79 -8.14 -17.78
N ALA A 267 4.93 -7.30 -17.16
CA ALA A 267 3.85 -6.60 -17.84
C ALA A 267 4.38 -5.45 -18.72
N LEU A 268 5.35 -4.69 -18.20
CA LEU A 268 6.05 -3.68 -19.01
C LEU A 268 6.84 -4.29 -20.17
N GLU A 269 7.39 -5.52 -20.03
CA GLU A 269 8.01 -6.27 -21.11
C GLU A 269 6.99 -6.66 -22.20
N GLU A 270 5.76 -7.07 -21.81
CA GLU A 270 4.67 -7.32 -22.76
C GLU A 270 4.20 -6.01 -23.45
N LEU A 271 4.21 -4.89 -22.72
CA LEU A 271 3.92 -3.58 -23.26
C LEU A 271 5.00 -3.17 -24.29
N LEU A 272 6.28 -3.32 -23.96
CA LEU A 272 7.41 -3.04 -24.85
C LEU A 272 7.40 -3.93 -26.11
N ALA A 273 6.94 -5.18 -25.97
CA ALA A 273 6.70 -6.10 -27.09
C ALA A 273 5.44 -5.80 -27.89
N GLN A 274 4.65 -4.80 -27.49
CA GLN A 274 3.37 -4.40 -28.09
C GLN A 274 2.26 -5.47 -28.04
N ASN A 275 2.39 -6.43 -27.12
CA ASN A 275 1.35 -7.44 -26.84
C ASN A 275 0.23 -6.88 -25.96
N TRP A 276 0.52 -5.85 -25.17
CA TRP A 276 -0.43 -5.03 -24.41
C TRP A 276 -0.41 -3.60 -24.95
N ASN A 277 -1.29 -2.74 -24.45
CA ASN A 277 -1.45 -1.40 -24.97
C ASN A 277 -1.13 -0.30 -23.94
N TYR A 278 -1.49 -0.53 -22.67
CA TYR A 278 -1.33 0.44 -21.61
C TYR A 278 -1.09 -0.24 -20.27
N ASP A 279 -0.28 0.40 -19.44
CA ASP A 279 -0.06 0.02 -18.04
C ASP A 279 0.02 1.26 -17.16
N GLY A 280 -0.77 1.31 -16.10
CA GLY A 280 -0.75 2.38 -15.10
C GLY A 280 0.16 2.02 -13.94
N GLN A 281 1.12 2.90 -13.64
CA GLN A 281 1.98 2.68 -12.48
C GLN A 281 1.18 2.79 -11.19
N CYS A 282 1.42 1.83 -10.28
CA CYS A 282 1.15 1.92 -8.85
C CYS A 282 2.45 1.56 -8.13
N ASN A 283 3.02 2.49 -7.38
CA ASN A 283 4.37 2.34 -6.83
C ASN A 283 4.36 1.64 -5.45
N PRO A 284 4.91 0.41 -5.31
CA PRO A 284 4.92 -0.32 -4.05
C PRO A 284 6.00 0.11 -3.05
N PHE A 285 6.94 0.97 -3.45
CA PHE A 285 8.14 1.30 -2.66
C PHE A 285 7.89 2.49 -1.72
N GLN A 286 7.06 2.28 -0.69
CA GLN A 286 6.71 3.33 0.28
C GLN A 286 7.55 3.31 1.56
N ALA A 287 8.30 2.23 1.84
CA ALA A 287 8.97 2.03 3.13
C ALA A 287 9.96 3.15 3.51
N SER A 288 10.66 3.72 2.53
CA SER A 288 11.59 4.84 2.77
C SER A 288 10.87 6.13 3.17
N TYR A 289 9.71 6.41 2.58
CA TYR A 289 8.89 7.57 2.94
C TYR A 289 8.27 7.41 4.33
N ILE A 290 7.82 6.19 4.67
CA ILE A 290 7.30 5.87 6.00
C ILE A 290 8.39 6.04 7.05
N ASP A 291 9.60 5.51 6.80
CA ASP A 291 10.77 5.67 7.67
C ASP A 291 11.09 7.16 7.90
N GLU A 292 11.11 7.98 6.84
CA GLU A 292 11.33 9.43 6.96
C GLU A 292 10.28 10.10 7.87
N VAL A 293 9.01 9.73 7.76
CA VAL A 293 7.94 10.23 8.62
C VAL A 293 8.17 9.81 10.07
N ILE A 294 8.51 8.53 10.32
CA ILE A 294 8.81 8.04 11.66
C ILE A 294 9.99 8.79 12.27
N GLN A 295 11.10 8.98 11.53
CA GLN A 295 12.27 9.70 12.04
C GLN A 295 11.96 11.17 12.38
N LYS A 296 11.11 11.84 11.61
CA LYS A 296 10.65 13.20 11.94
C LYS A 296 9.82 13.22 13.23
N LEU A 297 8.90 12.27 13.39
CA LEU A 297 8.08 12.15 14.59
C LEU A 297 8.93 11.84 15.85
N GLU A 298 9.92 10.95 15.74
CA GLU A 298 10.88 10.66 16.80
C GLU A 298 11.75 11.88 17.18
N ALA A 299 12.06 12.74 16.21
CA ALA A 299 12.75 14.02 16.44
C ALA A 299 11.83 15.09 17.05
N GLY A 300 10.54 14.84 17.22
CA GLY A 300 9.54 15.79 17.70
C GLY A 300 9.20 16.88 16.68
N GLU A 301 9.43 16.61 15.41
CA GLU A 301 9.09 17.50 14.30
C GLU A 301 7.61 17.36 13.92
N GLU A 302 7.00 18.44 13.47
CA GLU A 302 5.63 18.41 12.92
C GLU A 302 5.66 17.89 11.47
N ILE A 303 4.68 17.07 11.11
CA ILE A 303 4.46 16.65 9.73
C ILE A 303 3.62 17.74 9.04
N GLU A 304 4.28 18.59 8.26
CA GLU A 304 3.63 19.72 7.58
C GLU A 304 2.64 19.26 6.51
N GLU A 305 3.02 18.25 5.72
CA GLU A 305 2.20 17.64 4.68
C GLU A 305 1.83 16.20 5.10
N LYS A 306 0.61 16.04 5.60
CA LYS A 306 0.14 14.74 6.10
C LYS A 306 -0.03 13.69 5.01
N THR A 307 -0.36 14.10 3.79
CA THR A 307 -0.59 13.20 2.67
C THR A 307 0.53 13.36 1.65
N ILE A 308 1.33 12.32 1.51
CA ILE A 308 2.37 12.20 0.49
C ILE A 308 1.78 11.33 -0.62
N ILE A 309 1.51 11.96 -1.77
CA ILE A 309 1.05 11.24 -2.96
C ILE A 309 2.27 10.75 -3.73
N MET A 310 2.30 9.45 -4.04
CA MET A 310 3.35 8.86 -4.87
C MET A 310 3.28 9.44 -6.28
N ASP A 311 4.45 9.77 -6.85
CA ASP A 311 4.51 10.25 -8.25
C ASP A 311 4.44 9.05 -9.19
N GLU A 312 3.35 8.95 -9.94
CA GLU A 312 3.00 7.80 -10.77
C GLU A 312 2.55 8.25 -12.16
N LYS A 313 2.76 7.39 -13.15
CA LYS A 313 2.43 7.69 -14.55
C LYS A 313 1.86 6.49 -15.29
N GLY A 314 1.24 6.73 -16.44
CA GLY A 314 0.85 5.68 -17.38
C GLY A 314 1.92 5.43 -18.43
N PHE A 315 2.02 4.20 -18.90
CA PHE A 315 2.90 3.77 -19.98
C PHE A 315 2.08 3.32 -21.18
N ASP A 316 2.46 3.82 -22.35
CA ASP A 316 1.87 3.48 -23.65
C ASP A 316 2.83 2.59 -24.44
N ALA A 317 2.34 1.48 -24.97
CA ALA A 317 3.11 0.50 -25.73
C ALA A 317 3.83 1.08 -26.97
N THR A 318 3.39 2.23 -27.47
CA THR A 318 4.01 2.88 -28.65
C THR A 318 5.17 3.80 -28.27
N THR A 319 5.31 4.13 -26.99
CA THR A 319 6.31 5.10 -26.50
C THR A 319 7.22 4.57 -25.41
N ILE A 320 6.86 3.46 -24.74
CA ILE A 320 7.68 2.83 -23.68
C ILE A 320 9.06 2.43 -24.21
N THR A 321 10.06 2.56 -23.39
CA THR A 321 11.45 2.20 -23.67
C THR A 321 11.97 1.10 -22.75
N GLN A 322 13.10 0.49 -23.09
CA GLN A 322 13.76 -0.47 -22.18
C GLN A 322 14.20 0.21 -20.86
N ASP A 323 14.61 1.47 -20.93
CA ASP A 323 14.97 2.24 -19.73
C ASP A 323 13.77 2.42 -18.79
N ASP A 324 12.56 2.61 -19.33
CA ASP A 324 11.31 2.66 -18.53
C ASP A 324 11.05 1.31 -17.84
N VAL A 325 11.20 0.18 -18.57
CA VAL A 325 11.06 -1.17 -18.00
C VAL A 325 12.05 -1.41 -16.86
N ASP A 326 13.30 -0.98 -17.03
CA ASP A 326 14.35 -1.19 -16.04
C ASP A 326 14.20 -0.25 -14.82
N GLN A 327 13.63 0.93 -15.00
CA GLN A 327 13.44 1.93 -13.94
C GLN A 327 12.15 1.72 -13.14
N TYR A 328 11.05 1.36 -13.80
CA TYR A 328 9.71 1.34 -13.19
C TYR A 328 9.13 -0.07 -13.02
N GLY A 329 9.75 -1.08 -13.62
CA GLY A 329 9.32 -2.47 -13.47
C GLY A 329 9.60 -3.02 -12.07
N ILE A 330 8.53 -3.47 -11.39
CA ILE A 330 8.59 -4.05 -10.04
C ILE A 330 8.75 -5.57 -10.07
#